data_6204ecb83746608c81c54f992009ee1f
#
_entry.id   6204ecb83746608c81c54f992009ee1f
#
_cell.length_a   1.000
_cell.length_b   1.000
_cell.length_c   1.000
_cell.angle_alpha   90.00
_cell.angle_beta   90.00
_cell.angle_gamma   90.00
#
_symmetry.space_group_name_H-M   'P 1'
#
loop_
_entity.id
_entity.type
_entity.pdbx_description
1 polymer ?
#
loop_
_entity_poly.entity_id
_entity_poly.type
_entity_poly.pdbx_seq_one_letter_code
_entity_poly.pdbx_strand_id
1 'polypeptide(L)'
;MEYKALTPPEWISHSSVYQINPRTFSVQGTIDAVTQKLPELAALGFGVMYLCPVFEEDDSEDRIYWSERQKKYETQNPKNPYRMNDYFRIDSEYGNMDDLR
;
A
#
# COMPACT_ATOMS: atom_id res chain seq x y z
N MET A 1 -26.27 -15.44 -24.77
CA MET A 1 -26.24 -14.29 -23.83
C MET A 1 -24.98 -13.46 -24.09
N GLU A 2 -25.15 -12.20 -24.40
CA GLU A 2 -24.03 -11.31 -24.61
C GLU A 2 -23.68 -10.60 -23.30
N TYR A 3 -22.41 -10.65 -22.94
CA TYR A 3 -21.89 -9.91 -21.80
C TYR A 3 -21.23 -8.64 -22.30
N LYS A 4 -21.72 -7.49 -21.84
CA LYS A 4 -21.09 -6.20 -22.13
C LYS A 4 -20.22 -5.78 -20.98
N ALA A 5 -19.02 -5.31 -21.30
CA ALA A 5 -18.18 -4.67 -20.29
C ALA A 5 -18.87 -3.41 -19.76
N LEU A 6 -18.72 -3.15 -18.47
CA LEU A 6 -19.21 -1.92 -17.89
C LEU A 6 -18.39 -0.75 -18.44
N THR A 7 -19.06 0.37 -18.73
CA THR A 7 -18.35 1.59 -19.12
C THR A 7 -17.58 2.13 -17.92
N PRO A 8 -16.25 2.29 -18.02
CA PRO A 8 -15.48 2.84 -16.93
C PRO A 8 -15.85 4.32 -16.68
N PRO A 9 -15.65 4.83 -15.46
CA PRO A 9 -15.80 6.24 -15.18
C PRO A 9 -14.92 7.09 -16.10
N GLU A 10 -15.41 8.26 -16.52
CA GLU A 10 -14.69 9.13 -17.46
C GLU A 10 -13.30 9.53 -16.93
N TRP A 11 -13.18 9.78 -15.64
CA TRP A 11 -11.91 10.22 -15.03
C TRP A 11 -10.77 9.21 -15.20
N ILE A 12 -11.06 7.91 -15.38
CA ILE A 12 -10.03 6.87 -15.54
C ILE A 12 -9.18 7.12 -16.79
N SER A 13 -9.81 7.54 -17.89
CA SER A 13 -9.10 7.76 -19.16
C SER A 13 -8.16 8.99 -19.14
N HIS A 14 -8.33 9.85 -18.15
CA HIS A 14 -7.56 11.09 -18.01
C HIS A 14 -6.69 11.13 -16.76
N SER A 15 -6.54 10.00 -16.07
CA SER A 15 -5.81 9.93 -14.81
C SER A 15 -4.62 9.00 -14.90
N SER A 16 -3.53 9.40 -14.27
CA SER A 16 -2.38 8.54 -14.02
C SER A 16 -2.45 7.99 -12.61
N VAL A 17 -1.98 6.77 -12.44
CA VAL A 17 -1.95 6.09 -11.14
C VAL A 17 -0.53 6.15 -10.58
N TYR A 18 -0.39 6.57 -9.34
CA TYR A 18 0.86 6.54 -8.61
C TYR A 18 0.78 5.49 -7.49
N GLN A 19 1.62 4.47 -7.57
CA GLN A 19 1.67 3.42 -6.55
C GLN A 19 2.59 3.84 -5.41
N ILE A 20 2.10 3.70 -4.18
CA ILE A 20 2.85 4.07 -2.97
C ILE A 20 2.93 2.88 -2.02
N ASN A 21 4.14 2.53 -1.62
CA ASN A 21 4.40 1.70 -0.46
C ASN A 21 4.76 2.63 0.71
N PRO A 22 3.89 2.78 1.73
CA PRO A 22 4.13 3.74 2.81
C PRO A 22 5.45 3.53 3.53
N ARG A 23 5.89 2.28 3.67
CA ARG A 23 7.15 1.95 4.36
C ARG A 23 8.37 2.60 3.71
N THR A 24 8.39 2.67 2.38
CA THR A 24 9.56 3.10 1.62
C THR A 24 9.41 4.46 0.96
N PHE A 25 8.21 5.02 0.94
CA PHE A 25 7.91 6.30 0.28
C PHE A 25 8.56 7.49 0.97
N SER A 26 8.69 7.43 2.29
CA SER A 26 9.29 8.52 3.08
C SER A 26 10.25 7.96 4.12
N VAL A 27 11.05 8.85 4.70
CA VAL A 27 11.94 8.49 5.82
C VAL A 27 11.12 8.01 7.02
N GLN A 28 9.99 8.64 7.28
CA GLN A 28 9.09 8.28 8.39
C GLN A 28 8.42 6.93 8.17
N GLY A 29 8.12 6.57 6.92
CA GLY A 29 7.47 5.31 6.57
C GLY A 29 6.02 5.22 7.05
N THR A 30 5.29 6.34 7.10
CA THR A 30 3.94 6.42 7.67
C THR A 30 2.90 6.91 6.66
N ILE A 31 1.62 6.63 6.94
CA ILE A 31 0.49 7.15 6.16
C ILE A 31 0.44 8.67 6.23
N ASP A 32 0.68 9.25 7.38
CA ASP A 32 0.69 10.71 7.54
C ASP A 32 1.72 11.38 6.62
N ALA A 33 2.91 10.81 6.51
CA ALA A 33 3.93 11.30 5.59
C ALA A 33 3.49 11.23 4.13
N VAL A 34 2.75 10.19 3.74
CA VAL A 34 2.14 10.09 2.41
C VAL A 34 1.12 11.22 2.23
N THR A 35 0.25 11.42 3.20
CA THR A 35 -0.77 12.48 3.15
C THR A 35 -0.16 13.85 2.90
N GLN A 36 0.94 14.16 3.56
CA GLN A 36 1.63 15.44 3.40
C GLN A 36 2.17 15.66 1.97
N LYS A 37 2.40 14.60 1.20
CA LYS A 37 2.90 14.67 -0.17
C LYS A 37 1.80 14.66 -1.23
N LEU A 38 0.55 14.39 -0.85
CA LEU A 38 -0.55 14.33 -1.81
C LEU A 38 -0.72 15.60 -2.64
N PRO A 39 -0.61 16.82 -2.10
CA PRO A 39 -0.71 18.03 -2.92
C PRO A 39 0.35 18.10 -4.02
N GLU A 40 1.59 17.69 -3.74
CA GLU A 40 2.65 17.67 -4.74
C GLU A 40 2.35 16.66 -5.86
N LEU A 41 1.88 15.46 -5.50
CA LEU A 41 1.51 14.43 -6.46
C LEU A 41 0.34 14.87 -7.34
N ALA A 42 -0.66 15.51 -6.76
CA ALA A 42 -1.78 16.09 -7.51
C ALA A 42 -1.32 17.16 -8.48
N ALA A 43 -0.40 18.02 -8.06
CA ALA A 43 0.16 19.07 -8.92
C ALA A 43 0.97 18.50 -10.10
N LEU A 44 1.54 17.31 -9.96
CA LEU A 44 2.24 16.60 -11.02
C LEU A 44 1.28 15.92 -12.02
N GLY A 45 -0.02 15.89 -11.73
CA GLY A 45 -1.03 15.34 -12.63
C GLY A 45 -1.51 13.94 -12.28
N PHE A 46 -1.10 13.37 -11.15
CA PHE A 46 -1.62 12.08 -10.70
C PHE A 46 -3.02 12.25 -10.12
N GLY A 47 -3.99 11.55 -10.68
CA GLY A 47 -5.38 11.60 -10.23
C GLY A 47 -5.76 10.44 -9.31
N VAL A 48 -4.95 9.40 -9.27
CA VAL A 48 -5.20 8.19 -8.47
C VAL A 48 -3.95 7.78 -7.72
N MET A 49 -4.12 7.49 -6.45
CA MET A 49 -3.07 6.87 -5.65
C MET A 49 -3.42 5.40 -5.42
N TYR A 50 -2.51 4.51 -5.77
CA TYR A 50 -2.62 3.08 -5.47
C TYR A 50 -1.78 2.79 -4.22
N LEU A 51 -2.46 2.66 -3.08
CA LEU A 51 -1.79 2.42 -1.81
C LEU A 51 -1.52 0.93 -1.64
N CYS A 52 -0.26 0.55 -1.40
CA CYS A 52 0.07 -0.81 -0.99
C CYS A 52 -0.58 -1.13 0.35
N PRO A 53 -0.81 -2.42 0.67
CA PRO A 53 -1.54 -2.78 1.90
C PRO A 53 -0.93 -2.19 3.15
N VAL A 54 -1.79 -1.74 4.06
CA VAL A 54 -1.41 -1.10 5.33
C VAL A 54 -1.99 -1.81 6.55
N PHE A 55 -2.60 -2.96 6.35
CA PHE A 55 -3.17 -3.76 7.43
C PHE A 55 -2.08 -4.34 8.33
N GLU A 56 -2.47 -4.70 9.55
CA GLU A 56 -1.55 -5.32 10.50
C GLU A 56 -0.90 -6.55 9.87
N GLU A 57 0.43 -6.51 9.76
CA GLU A 57 1.21 -7.55 9.11
C GLU A 57 1.58 -8.65 10.11
N ASP A 58 1.65 -9.87 9.59
CA ASP A 58 2.23 -10.98 10.32
C ASP A 58 3.76 -10.77 10.41
N ASP A 59 4.28 -10.74 11.63
CA ASP A 59 5.70 -10.55 11.91
C ASP A 59 6.40 -11.84 12.34
N SER A 60 5.82 -13.00 12.03
CA SER A 60 6.40 -14.30 12.36
C SER A 60 7.81 -14.44 11.79
N GLU A 61 8.74 -14.85 12.63
CA GLU A 61 10.11 -15.16 12.21
C GLU A 61 10.22 -16.57 11.60
N ASP A 62 9.15 -17.35 11.63
CA ASP A 62 9.13 -18.67 11.01
C ASP A 62 9.18 -18.54 9.48
N ARG A 63 10.29 -18.93 8.90
CA ARG A 63 10.57 -18.80 7.47
C ARG A 63 9.61 -19.55 6.57
N ILE A 64 8.85 -20.51 7.10
CA ILE A 64 7.86 -21.25 6.30
C ILE A 64 6.78 -20.30 5.73
N TYR A 65 6.49 -19.19 6.43
CA TYR A 65 5.50 -18.20 6.00
C TYR A 65 6.10 -17.09 5.14
N TRP A 66 7.41 -17.07 4.97
CA TRP A 66 8.08 -16.02 4.19
C TRP A 66 7.93 -16.27 2.69
N SER A 67 7.86 -15.19 1.92
CA SER A 67 7.91 -15.28 0.47
C SER A 67 9.28 -15.79 0.00
N GLU A 68 9.31 -16.36 -1.20
CA GLU A 68 10.57 -16.81 -1.79
C GLU A 68 11.58 -15.67 -1.91
N ARG A 69 11.10 -14.45 -2.16
CA ARG A 69 11.96 -13.28 -2.22
C ARG A 69 12.59 -12.96 -0.87
N GLN A 70 11.81 -13.02 0.21
CA GLN A 70 12.33 -12.81 1.56
C GLN A 70 13.40 -13.86 1.93
N LYS A 71 13.15 -15.13 1.60
CA LYS A 71 14.10 -16.21 1.84
C LYS A 71 15.38 -16.02 1.04
N LYS A 72 15.27 -15.65 -0.22
CA LYS A 72 16.41 -15.50 -1.13
C LYS A 72 17.35 -14.37 -0.75
N TYR A 73 16.81 -13.25 -0.32
CA TYR A 73 17.61 -12.06 0.02
C TYR A 73 17.92 -11.93 1.50
N GLU A 74 17.60 -12.95 2.28
CA GLU A 74 17.89 -13.01 3.73
C GLU A 74 17.51 -11.73 4.47
N THR A 75 16.34 -11.17 4.12
CA THR A 75 15.85 -9.98 4.79
C THR A 75 15.77 -10.21 6.30
N GLN A 76 16.15 -9.19 7.08
CA GLN A 76 16.00 -9.24 8.53
C GLN A 76 14.62 -8.79 9.00
N ASN A 77 13.80 -8.29 8.09
CA ASN A 77 12.44 -7.88 8.41
C ASN A 77 11.47 -9.00 8.02
N PRO A 78 10.83 -9.69 8.99
CA PRO A 78 9.87 -10.75 8.69
C PRO A 78 8.57 -10.21 8.09
N LYS A 79 8.29 -8.92 8.22
CA LYS A 79 7.04 -8.30 7.79
C LYS A 79 6.94 -8.19 6.27
N ASN A 80 5.75 -8.51 5.77
CA ASN A 80 5.41 -8.41 4.37
C ASN A 80 4.00 -7.81 4.29
N PRO A 81 3.79 -6.68 3.60
CA PRO A 81 2.49 -6.02 3.55
C PRO A 81 1.38 -6.89 2.95
N TYR A 82 1.75 -7.92 2.20
CA TYR A 82 0.79 -8.85 1.61
C TYR A 82 0.52 -10.08 2.49
N ARG A 83 1.17 -10.19 3.64
CA ARG A 83 0.90 -11.23 4.63
C ARG A 83 0.32 -10.59 5.88
N MET A 84 -1.00 -10.60 5.98
CA MET A 84 -1.75 -9.85 6.98
C MET A 84 -2.18 -10.72 8.13
N ASN A 85 -2.04 -10.21 9.33
CA ASN A 85 -2.50 -10.82 10.56
C ASN A 85 -3.94 -10.39 10.90
N ASP A 86 -4.28 -9.14 10.63
CA ASP A 86 -5.60 -8.58 10.92
C ASP A 86 -6.01 -7.58 9.83
N TYR A 87 -7.10 -7.88 9.12
CA TYR A 87 -7.64 -7.03 8.04
C TYR A 87 -8.46 -5.84 8.57
N PHE A 88 -8.75 -5.81 9.86
CA PHE A 88 -9.56 -4.76 10.48
C PHE A 88 -8.73 -3.75 11.25
N ARG A 89 -7.41 -3.88 11.19
CA ARG A 89 -6.48 -3.03 11.92
C ARG A 89 -5.37 -2.53 11.01
N ILE A 90 -5.04 -1.26 11.15
CA ILE A 90 -3.87 -0.68 10.48
C ILE A 90 -2.63 -1.08 11.28
N ASP A 91 -1.56 -1.47 10.59
CA ASP A 91 -0.29 -1.76 11.24
C ASP A 91 0.23 -0.50 11.93
N SER A 92 0.57 -0.63 13.21
CA SER A 92 1.02 0.51 14.02
C SER A 92 2.29 1.18 13.48
N GLU A 93 3.05 0.48 12.66
CA GLU A 93 4.22 1.03 11.97
C GLU A 93 3.82 2.18 11.02
N TYR A 94 2.63 2.08 10.41
CA TYR A 94 2.16 3.07 9.44
C TYR A 94 1.30 4.17 10.02
N GLY A 95 0.69 3.94 11.17
CA GLY A 95 -0.23 4.87 11.79
C GLY A 95 -1.49 4.16 12.29
N ASN A 96 -2.63 4.81 12.13
CA ASN A 96 -3.92 4.30 12.59
C ASN A 96 -5.02 4.57 11.56
N MET A 97 -6.25 4.17 11.89
CA MET A 97 -7.39 4.33 10.97
C MET A 97 -7.70 5.80 10.68
N ASP A 98 -7.46 6.70 11.62
CA ASP A 98 -7.70 8.13 11.41
C ASP A 98 -6.69 8.70 10.39
N ASP A 99 -5.47 8.23 10.40
CA ASP A 99 -4.46 8.61 9.41
C ASP A 99 -4.85 8.18 8.00
N LEU A 100 -5.50 7.01 7.88
CA LEU A 100 -5.96 6.49 6.59
C LEU A 100 -7.16 7.25 6.04
N ARG A 101 -8.02 7.80 6.89
CA ARG A 101 -9.20 8.57 6.49
C ARG A 101 -8.83 9.95 5.99
#